data_270604f310065c7d3a3c524f238568c8
#
_entry.id   270604f310065c7d3a3c524f238568c8
#
_cell.length_a   1.000
_cell.length_b   1.000
_cell.length_c   1.000
_cell.angle_alpha   90.00
_cell.angle_beta   90.00
_cell.angle_gamma   90.00
#
_symmetry.space_group_name_H-M   'P 1'
#
loop_
_entity.id
_entity.type
_entity.pdbx_description
1 polymer ?
#
loop_
_entity_poly.entity_id
_entity_poly.type
_entity_poly.pdbx_seq_one_letter_code
_entity_poly.pdbx_strand_id
1 'polypeptide(L)'
;MLKKRIIPCFDIKNGRVVKGINFLELRDAGDAVEMATAYANAGADELVFLDITATQENRKTLVDLVEKIASQINIPFTVGGGINSVADAERLIRSGADKISLNSSAIKNPGLISAIANSLGTQAVVVAIDTKLINGNWQVFSNGGSIATGFDTVAWAKQA
;
A
#
# COMPACT_ATOMS: atom_id res chain seq x y z
N MET A 1 -25.38 -12.69 -4.15
CA MET A 1 -24.66 -12.66 -2.87
C MET A 1 -23.25 -12.17 -3.15
N LEU A 2 -22.81 -11.10 -2.49
CA LEU A 2 -21.43 -10.61 -2.64
C LEU A 2 -20.47 -11.62 -2.01
N LYS A 3 -19.52 -12.14 -2.79
CA LYS A 3 -18.47 -13.02 -2.29
C LYS A 3 -17.40 -12.19 -1.57
N LYS A 4 -16.80 -12.72 -0.53
CA LYS A 4 -15.60 -12.16 0.10
C LYS A 4 -14.42 -12.37 -0.84
N ARG A 5 -13.54 -11.37 -0.95
CA ARG A 5 -12.30 -11.45 -1.71
C ARG A 5 -11.14 -11.86 -0.81
N ILE A 6 -10.23 -12.67 -1.34
CA ILE A 6 -8.95 -13.00 -0.71
C ILE A 6 -7.90 -12.12 -1.37
N ILE A 7 -7.31 -11.22 -0.58
CA ILE A 7 -6.36 -10.21 -1.06
C ILE A 7 -5.04 -10.36 -0.28
N PRO A 8 -4.10 -11.18 -0.75
CA PRO A 8 -2.77 -11.28 -0.15
C PRO A 8 -2.04 -9.93 -0.20
N CYS A 9 -1.37 -9.60 0.90
CA CYS A 9 -0.58 -8.39 1.04
C CYS A 9 0.89 -8.75 1.26
N PHE A 10 1.78 -8.15 0.47
CA PHE A 10 3.23 -8.38 0.50
C PHE A 10 3.97 -7.13 0.95
N ASP A 11 4.77 -7.27 2.00
CA ASP A 11 5.75 -6.26 2.37
C ASP A 11 6.97 -6.39 1.46
N ILE A 12 7.35 -5.30 0.78
CA ILE A 12 8.47 -5.25 -0.15
C ILE A 12 9.63 -4.45 0.46
N LYS A 13 10.81 -5.02 0.38
CA LYS A 13 12.08 -4.38 0.70
C LYS A 13 13.11 -4.68 -0.37
N ASN A 14 13.68 -3.65 -1.01
CA ASN A 14 14.67 -3.80 -2.09
C ASN A 14 14.19 -4.73 -3.23
N GLY A 15 12.91 -4.67 -3.61
CA GLY A 15 12.34 -5.47 -4.68
C GLY A 15 12.03 -6.92 -4.32
N ARG A 16 12.24 -7.33 -3.07
CA ARG A 16 11.95 -8.67 -2.58
C ARG A 16 10.83 -8.65 -1.54
N VAL A 17 10.06 -9.73 -1.50
CA VAL A 17 9.07 -9.92 -0.43
C VAL A 17 9.80 -10.25 0.86
N VAL A 18 9.42 -9.57 1.93
CA VAL A 18 9.96 -9.80 3.25
C VAL A 18 8.85 -10.12 4.24
N LYS A 19 9.20 -10.83 5.31
CA LYS A 19 8.30 -11.15 6.41
C LYS A 19 9.00 -10.94 7.74
N GLY A 20 8.34 -10.26 8.66
CA GLY A 20 8.84 -10.04 10.01
C GLY A 20 7.70 -9.76 10.99
N ILE A 21 8.03 -9.70 12.27
CA ILE A 21 7.07 -9.30 13.32
C ILE A 21 7.32 -7.81 13.60
N ASN A 22 6.30 -6.96 13.43
CA ASN A 22 6.39 -5.51 13.62
C ASN A 22 7.54 -4.85 12.84
N PHE A 23 7.82 -5.34 11.62
CA PHE A 23 8.94 -4.91 10.76
C PHE A 23 10.33 -5.10 11.37
N LEU A 24 10.45 -5.93 12.40
CA LEU A 24 11.72 -6.34 13.01
C LEU A 24 12.13 -7.73 12.49
N GLU A 25 13.44 -7.98 12.45
CA GLU A 25 14.00 -9.26 12.01
C GLU A 25 13.45 -9.74 10.66
N LEU A 26 13.39 -8.82 9.68
CA LEU A 26 12.87 -9.11 8.36
C LEU A 26 13.63 -10.27 7.71
N ARG A 27 12.90 -11.32 7.35
CA ARG A 27 13.41 -12.44 6.57
C ARG A 27 13.00 -12.27 5.13
N ASP A 28 13.88 -12.58 4.20
CA ASP A 28 13.56 -12.70 2.79
C ASP A 28 12.56 -13.86 2.60
N ALA A 29 11.44 -13.59 1.97
CA ALA A 29 10.40 -14.56 1.67
C ALA A 29 10.37 -14.96 0.19
N GLY A 30 11.11 -14.27 -0.67
CA GLY A 30 11.25 -14.63 -2.08
C GLY A 30 11.14 -13.45 -3.04
N ASP A 31 11.18 -13.79 -4.34
CA ASP A 31 10.98 -12.83 -5.41
C ASP A 31 9.51 -12.38 -5.49
N ALA A 32 9.29 -11.08 -5.64
CA ALA A 32 7.95 -10.51 -5.63
C ALA A 32 7.12 -10.89 -6.87
N VAL A 33 7.76 -11.04 -8.03
CA VAL A 33 7.08 -11.41 -9.29
C VAL A 33 6.68 -12.88 -9.27
N GLU A 34 7.58 -13.76 -8.80
CA GLU A 34 7.30 -15.20 -8.65
C GLU A 34 6.14 -15.42 -7.67
N MET A 35 6.17 -14.72 -6.52
CA MET A 35 5.10 -14.81 -5.55
C MET A 35 3.77 -14.25 -6.07
N ALA A 36 3.78 -13.12 -6.78
CA ALA A 36 2.59 -12.58 -7.43
C ALA A 36 1.94 -13.60 -8.35
N THR A 37 2.73 -14.23 -9.21
CA THR A 37 2.30 -15.27 -10.15
C THR A 37 1.75 -16.49 -9.42
N ALA A 38 2.44 -16.95 -8.38
CA ALA A 38 2.01 -18.12 -7.60
C ALA A 38 0.66 -17.87 -6.91
N TYR A 39 0.46 -16.72 -6.29
CA TYR A 39 -0.80 -16.38 -5.61
C TYR A 39 -1.95 -16.12 -6.60
N ALA A 40 -1.68 -15.49 -7.74
CA ALA A 40 -2.67 -15.32 -8.79
C ALA A 40 -3.15 -16.69 -9.32
N ASN A 41 -2.23 -17.60 -9.59
CA ASN A 41 -2.54 -18.98 -10.03
C ASN A 41 -3.25 -19.80 -8.95
N ALA A 42 -3.02 -19.52 -7.68
CA ALA A 42 -3.71 -20.14 -6.55
C ALA A 42 -5.12 -19.61 -6.32
N GLY A 43 -5.57 -18.60 -7.10
CA GLY A 43 -6.94 -18.08 -7.05
C GLY A 43 -7.13 -16.89 -6.12
N ALA A 44 -6.10 -16.11 -5.84
CA ALA A 44 -6.26 -14.81 -5.19
C ALA A 44 -7.12 -13.88 -6.05
N ASP A 45 -7.99 -13.08 -5.41
CA ASP A 45 -8.87 -12.15 -6.11
C ASP A 45 -8.17 -10.84 -6.49
N GLU A 46 -7.28 -10.35 -5.64
CA GLU A 46 -6.42 -9.16 -5.82
C GLU A 46 -5.10 -9.36 -5.07
N LEU A 47 -4.09 -8.54 -5.36
CA LEU A 47 -2.85 -8.49 -4.59
C LEU A 47 -2.57 -7.07 -4.07
N VAL A 48 -1.79 -6.96 -2.99
CA VAL A 48 -1.30 -5.68 -2.47
C VAL A 48 0.21 -5.78 -2.28
N PHE A 49 0.94 -4.77 -2.76
CA PHE A 49 2.39 -4.64 -2.57
C PHE A 49 2.69 -3.35 -1.83
N LEU A 50 3.32 -3.44 -0.66
CA LEU A 50 3.68 -2.30 0.18
C LEU A 50 5.19 -2.19 0.29
N ASP A 51 5.79 -1.17 -0.31
CA ASP A 51 7.19 -0.85 -0.06
C ASP A 51 7.33 -0.23 1.34
N ILE A 52 7.76 -1.05 2.29
CA ILE A 52 7.86 -0.67 3.69
C ILE A 52 9.08 0.22 3.99
N THR A 53 10.01 0.35 3.05
CA THR A 53 11.22 1.18 3.21
C THR A 53 11.07 2.57 2.64
N ALA A 54 10.17 2.75 1.67
CA ALA A 54 10.00 4.00 0.92
C ALA A 54 9.73 5.23 1.81
N THR A 55 8.93 5.08 2.85
CA THR A 55 8.61 6.17 3.79
C THR A 55 9.78 6.48 4.73
N GLN A 56 10.45 5.45 5.27
CA GLN A 56 11.55 5.61 6.22
C GLN A 56 12.84 6.10 5.58
N GLU A 57 13.13 5.60 4.39
CA GLU A 57 14.36 5.86 3.66
C GLU A 57 14.21 6.94 2.55
N ASN A 58 13.05 7.64 2.48
CA ASN A 58 12.69 8.53 1.37
C ASN A 58 12.84 7.85 -0.01
N ARG A 59 12.64 6.55 -0.05
CA ARG A 59 12.73 5.74 -1.24
C ARG A 59 11.48 5.93 -2.10
N LYS A 60 11.65 6.04 -3.39
CA LYS A 60 10.53 6.02 -4.34
C LYS A 60 10.03 4.59 -4.51
N THR A 61 8.74 4.45 -4.74
CA THR A 61 8.11 3.17 -5.05
C THR A 61 8.76 2.55 -6.28
N LEU A 62 8.87 1.23 -6.27
CA LEU A 62 9.62 0.47 -7.26
C LEU A 62 8.82 0.32 -8.57
N VAL A 63 8.92 1.30 -9.46
CA VAL A 63 8.19 1.35 -10.74
C VAL A 63 8.52 0.14 -11.62
N ASP A 64 9.81 -0.19 -11.75
CA ASP A 64 10.25 -1.34 -12.56
C ASP A 64 9.66 -2.67 -12.06
N LEU A 65 9.48 -2.81 -10.74
CA LEU A 65 8.84 -4.00 -10.17
C LEU A 65 7.36 -4.06 -10.53
N VAL A 66 6.67 -2.91 -10.49
CA VAL A 66 5.25 -2.82 -10.86
C VAL A 66 5.04 -3.24 -12.30
N GLU A 67 5.87 -2.80 -13.24
CA GLU A 67 5.81 -3.20 -14.65
C GLU A 67 6.02 -4.71 -14.83
N LYS A 68 6.99 -5.29 -14.11
CA LYS A 68 7.24 -6.73 -14.15
C LYS A 68 6.05 -7.52 -13.62
N ILE A 69 5.47 -7.11 -12.49
CA ILE A 69 4.29 -7.77 -11.91
C ILE A 69 3.11 -7.67 -12.89
N ALA A 70 2.82 -6.47 -13.40
CA ALA A 70 1.72 -6.25 -14.34
C ALA A 70 1.82 -7.12 -15.61
N SER A 71 3.03 -7.42 -16.06
CA SER A 71 3.25 -8.30 -17.22
C SER A 71 3.00 -9.78 -16.94
N GLN A 72 2.93 -10.22 -15.68
CA GLN A 72 2.89 -11.63 -15.30
C GLN A 72 1.55 -12.08 -14.69
N ILE A 73 0.72 -11.15 -14.20
CA ILE A 73 -0.56 -11.48 -13.59
C ILE A 73 -1.72 -10.80 -14.31
N ASN A 74 -2.91 -11.39 -14.20
CA ASN A 74 -4.15 -10.89 -14.80
C ASN A 74 -5.23 -10.55 -13.78
N ILE A 75 -4.86 -10.47 -12.48
CA ILE A 75 -5.74 -10.03 -11.40
C ILE A 75 -5.33 -8.63 -10.95
N PRO A 76 -6.27 -7.82 -10.41
CA PRO A 76 -5.98 -6.46 -9.98
C PRO A 76 -4.95 -6.45 -8.85
N PHE A 77 -4.13 -5.39 -8.80
CA PHE A 77 -3.24 -5.18 -7.68
C PHE A 77 -3.08 -3.72 -7.28
N THR A 78 -2.84 -3.54 -5.99
CA THR A 78 -2.62 -2.25 -5.34
C THR A 78 -1.15 -2.09 -4.97
N VAL A 79 -0.59 -0.91 -5.18
CA VAL A 79 0.78 -0.57 -4.78
C VAL A 79 0.78 0.55 -3.77
N GLY A 80 1.54 0.39 -2.69
CA GLY A 80 1.72 1.41 -1.65
C GLY A 80 3.18 1.59 -1.27
N GLY A 81 3.44 2.68 -0.54
CA GLY A 81 4.78 3.08 -0.10
C GLY A 81 5.40 4.18 -0.97
N GLY A 82 5.89 5.24 -0.34
CA GLY A 82 6.62 6.33 -0.98
C GLY A 82 5.85 7.24 -1.92
N ILE A 83 4.54 7.16 -2.00
CA ILE A 83 3.69 8.00 -2.85
C ILE A 83 3.44 9.34 -2.15
N ASN A 84 3.99 10.43 -2.69
CA ASN A 84 3.92 11.76 -2.07
C ASN A 84 3.34 12.83 -3.01
N SER A 85 3.02 12.48 -4.25
CA SER A 85 2.47 13.40 -5.25
C SER A 85 1.51 12.71 -6.21
N VAL A 86 0.70 13.50 -6.92
CA VAL A 86 -0.14 13.01 -8.03
C VAL A 86 0.72 12.34 -9.09
N ALA A 87 1.87 12.94 -9.42
CA ALA A 87 2.78 12.40 -10.43
C ALA A 87 3.36 11.02 -10.05
N ASP A 88 3.60 10.76 -8.75
CA ASP A 88 4.01 9.42 -8.29
C ASP A 88 2.89 8.40 -8.51
N ALA A 89 1.65 8.77 -8.14
CA ALA A 89 0.47 7.92 -8.34
C ALA A 89 0.22 7.61 -9.82
N GLU A 90 0.24 8.65 -10.68
CA GLU A 90 0.08 8.49 -12.13
C GLU A 90 1.12 7.55 -12.73
N ARG A 91 2.37 7.66 -12.29
CA ARG A 91 3.46 6.80 -12.77
C ARG A 91 3.17 5.33 -12.47
N LEU A 92 2.75 5.01 -11.24
CA LEU A 92 2.43 3.64 -10.84
C LEU A 92 1.24 3.06 -11.62
N ILE A 93 0.18 3.85 -11.80
CA ILE A 93 -0.98 3.42 -12.60
C ILE A 93 -0.58 3.18 -14.06
N ARG A 94 0.24 4.07 -14.65
CA ARG A 94 0.75 3.88 -16.03
C ARG A 94 1.65 2.64 -16.16
N SER A 95 2.36 2.26 -15.10
CA SER A 95 3.18 1.05 -15.05
C SER A 95 2.38 -0.23 -14.81
N GLY A 96 1.05 -0.13 -14.65
CA GLY A 96 0.15 -1.27 -14.63
C GLY A 96 -0.52 -1.56 -13.28
N ALA A 97 -0.29 -0.77 -12.24
CA ALA A 97 -1.05 -0.89 -11.00
C ALA A 97 -2.51 -0.46 -11.21
N ASP A 98 -3.46 -1.16 -10.60
CA ASP A 98 -4.89 -0.79 -10.67
C ASP A 98 -5.26 0.25 -9.62
N LYS A 99 -4.59 0.20 -8.47
CA LYS A 99 -4.82 1.11 -7.33
C LYS A 99 -3.51 1.48 -6.66
N ILE A 100 -3.54 2.63 -6.01
CA ILE A 100 -2.45 3.07 -5.13
C ILE A 100 -2.93 3.16 -3.68
N SER A 101 -2.03 2.91 -2.73
CA SER A 101 -2.32 2.99 -1.30
C SER A 101 -1.51 4.11 -0.64
N LEU A 102 -2.22 4.99 0.06
CA LEU A 102 -1.67 6.12 0.81
C LEU A 102 -1.86 5.88 2.32
N ASN A 103 -0.87 6.25 3.11
CA ASN A 103 -0.95 6.31 4.57
C ASN A 103 -0.30 7.60 5.07
N SER A 104 0.99 7.60 5.40
CA SER A 104 1.70 8.72 6.02
C SER A 104 1.65 10.02 5.18
N SER A 105 1.66 9.92 3.87
CA SER A 105 1.52 11.08 2.97
C SER A 105 0.13 11.70 3.05
N ALA A 106 -0.93 10.88 3.15
CA ALA A 106 -2.30 11.35 3.34
C ALA A 106 -2.50 12.03 4.70
N ILE A 107 -1.88 11.48 5.75
CA ILE A 107 -1.90 12.08 7.10
C ILE A 107 -1.22 13.46 7.10
N LYS A 108 -0.07 13.59 6.41
CA LYS A 108 0.67 14.85 6.29
C LYS A 108 -0.04 15.88 5.43
N ASN A 109 -0.68 15.43 4.36
CA ASN A 109 -1.39 16.27 3.40
C ASN A 109 -2.69 15.59 2.97
N PRO A 110 -3.80 15.77 3.69
CA PRO A 110 -5.10 15.16 3.34
C PRO A 110 -5.60 15.54 1.95
N GLY A 111 -5.26 16.75 1.46
CA GLY A 111 -5.60 17.19 0.11
C GLY A 111 -5.00 16.34 -1.01
N LEU A 112 -3.97 15.56 -0.72
CA LEU A 112 -3.37 14.64 -1.69
C LEU A 112 -4.36 13.53 -2.12
N ILE A 113 -5.21 13.06 -1.20
CA ILE A 113 -6.25 12.05 -1.50
C ILE A 113 -7.17 12.57 -2.60
N SER A 114 -7.76 13.75 -2.40
CA SER A 114 -8.66 14.37 -3.37
C SER A 114 -7.95 14.73 -4.67
N ALA A 115 -6.70 15.20 -4.61
CA ALA A 115 -5.93 15.55 -5.81
C ALA A 115 -5.68 14.31 -6.69
N ILE A 116 -5.32 13.17 -6.09
CA ILE A 116 -5.11 11.92 -6.83
C ILE A 116 -6.46 11.37 -7.32
N ALA A 117 -7.50 11.39 -6.49
CA ALA A 117 -8.83 10.91 -6.88
C ALA A 117 -9.42 11.72 -8.05
N ASN A 118 -9.18 13.03 -8.11
CA ASN A 118 -9.61 13.87 -9.23
C ASN A 118 -8.83 13.56 -10.53
N SER A 119 -7.56 13.16 -10.43
CA SER A 119 -6.74 12.80 -11.61
C SER A 119 -7.02 11.39 -12.11
N LEU A 120 -7.13 10.41 -11.22
CA LEU A 120 -7.14 8.98 -11.56
C LEU A 120 -8.49 8.28 -11.30
N GLY A 121 -9.43 8.97 -10.67
CA GLY A 121 -10.68 8.39 -10.20
C GLY A 121 -10.61 7.88 -8.77
N THR A 122 -11.72 7.97 -8.04
CA THR A 122 -11.80 7.53 -6.63
C THR A 122 -11.51 6.05 -6.44
N GLN A 123 -11.86 5.22 -7.44
CA GLN A 123 -11.62 3.77 -7.43
C GLN A 123 -10.14 3.39 -7.45
N ALA A 124 -9.25 4.30 -7.86
CA ALA A 124 -7.80 4.06 -7.90
C ALA A 124 -7.11 4.39 -6.58
N VAL A 125 -7.81 4.97 -5.58
CA VAL A 125 -7.21 5.43 -4.34
C VAL A 125 -7.66 4.57 -3.16
N VAL A 126 -6.72 4.04 -2.41
CA VAL A 126 -6.92 3.34 -1.14
C VAL A 126 -6.22 4.13 -0.05
N VAL A 127 -6.91 4.41 1.05
CA VAL A 127 -6.30 4.98 2.25
C VAL A 127 -6.08 3.86 3.26
N ALA A 128 -4.81 3.55 3.54
CA ALA A 128 -4.42 2.63 4.59
C ALA A 128 -4.36 3.37 5.93
N ILE A 129 -4.93 2.79 6.98
CA ILE A 129 -4.98 3.40 8.32
C ILE A 129 -4.36 2.44 9.33
N ASP A 130 -3.12 2.70 9.72
CA ASP A 130 -2.52 2.00 10.86
C ASP A 130 -3.14 2.52 12.15
N THR A 131 -3.61 1.61 12.99
CA THR A 131 -4.31 2.01 14.22
C THR A 131 -3.91 1.13 15.40
N LYS A 132 -3.87 1.73 16.60
CA LYS A 132 -3.63 1.01 17.87
C LYS A 132 -4.62 1.49 18.92
N LEU A 133 -4.98 0.57 19.81
CA LEU A 133 -5.82 0.87 20.97
C LEU A 133 -4.93 1.41 22.09
N ILE A 134 -5.07 2.69 22.43
CA ILE A 134 -4.32 3.38 23.48
C ILE A 134 -5.32 3.94 24.51
N ASN A 135 -5.21 3.47 25.74
CA ASN A 135 -6.10 3.92 26.84
C ASN A 135 -7.61 3.88 26.48
N GLY A 136 -8.02 2.82 25.80
CA GLY A 136 -9.42 2.63 25.40
C GLY A 136 -9.86 3.37 24.13
N ASN A 137 -8.98 4.15 23.48
CA ASN A 137 -9.26 4.89 22.25
C ASN A 137 -8.42 4.40 21.10
N TRP A 138 -9.02 4.22 19.92
CA TRP A 138 -8.32 3.88 18.70
C TRP A 138 -7.65 5.11 18.12
N GLN A 139 -6.32 5.09 18.01
CA GLN A 139 -5.49 6.17 17.50
C GLN A 139 -4.79 5.79 16.22
N VAL A 140 -4.70 6.75 15.29
CA VAL A 140 -3.99 6.60 14.01
C VAL A 140 -2.49 6.73 14.23
N PHE A 141 -1.76 5.86 13.54
CA PHE A 141 -0.30 5.85 13.50
C PHE A 141 0.20 6.09 12.07
N SER A 142 1.37 6.66 11.94
CA SER A 142 2.09 6.86 10.69
C SER A 142 3.42 6.08 10.68
N ASN A 143 4.14 6.11 9.56
CA ASN A 143 5.45 5.47 9.38
C ASN A 143 5.44 3.98 9.76
N GLY A 144 4.54 3.21 9.11
CA GLY A 144 4.42 1.78 9.39
C GLY A 144 4.00 1.49 10.84
N GLY A 145 3.12 2.32 11.41
CA GLY A 145 2.60 2.14 12.76
C GLY A 145 3.57 2.54 13.89
N SER A 146 4.65 3.24 13.59
CA SER A 146 5.68 3.60 14.57
C SER A 146 5.46 4.94 15.27
N ILE A 147 4.78 5.91 14.61
CA ILE A 147 4.58 7.27 15.12
C ILE A 147 3.10 7.53 15.37
N ALA A 148 2.74 7.83 16.63
CA ALA A 148 1.39 8.27 16.97
C ALA A 148 1.11 9.65 16.36
N THR A 149 -0.09 9.83 15.77
CA THR A 149 -0.47 11.10 15.14
C THR A 149 -1.37 11.98 16.03
N GLY A 150 -1.96 11.38 17.06
CA GLY A 150 -2.97 12.02 17.88
C GLY A 150 -4.38 12.05 17.27
N PHE A 151 -4.57 11.55 16.04
CA PHE A 151 -5.89 11.48 15.43
C PHE A 151 -6.69 10.28 15.93
N ASP A 152 -7.99 10.49 16.17
CA ASP A 152 -8.94 9.40 16.34
C ASP A 152 -9.14 8.65 15.02
N THR A 153 -9.17 7.32 15.08
CA THR A 153 -9.24 6.48 13.87
C THR A 153 -10.53 6.67 13.09
N VAL A 154 -11.67 6.79 13.77
CA VAL A 154 -12.97 6.93 13.10
C VAL A 154 -13.12 8.32 12.49
N ALA A 155 -12.67 9.35 13.22
CA ALA A 155 -12.66 10.73 12.72
C ALA A 155 -11.78 10.86 11.48
N TRP A 156 -10.58 10.27 11.50
CA TRP A 156 -9.68 10.25 10.34
C TRP A 156 -10.28 9.50 9.15
N ALA A 157 -10.86 8.31 9.37
CA ALA A 157 -11.48 7.53 8.29
C ALA A 157 -12.67 8.24 7.62
N LYS A 158 -13.38 9.11 8.35
CA LYS A 158 -14.46 9.95 7.78
C LYS A 158 -13.93 11.15 7.00
N GLN A 159 -12.76 11.65 7.38
CA GLN A 159 -12.13 12.79 6.70
C GLN A 159 -11.46 12.36 5.39
N ALA A 160 -10.84 11.19 5.39
CA ALA A 160 -10.14 10.61 4.24
C ALA A 160 -11.12 10.13 3.16
#